data_94b123471b86c9093156c13674db81dc
#
_entry.id   94b123471b86c9093156c13674db81dc
#
_cell.length_a   1.000
_cell.length_b   1.000
_cell.length_c   1.000
_cell.angle_alpha   90.00
_cell.angle_beta   90.00
_cell.angle_gamma   90.00
#
_symmetry.space_group_name_H-M   'P 1'
#
loop_
_entity.id
_entity.type
_entity.pdbx_description
1 polymer ?
#
loop_
_entity_poly.entity_id
_entity_poly.type
_entity_poly.pdbx_seq_one_letter_code
_entity_poly.pdbx_strand_id
1 'polypeptide(L)'
;MTQTQDSTQKVAIVTGASSGIGAATAAALAQDGWQVIVAARRRDKIEKVAADIGGTAVELDVSSDESVANLAAQVDRVDLLVNNAGGARGLDPVADADLEDWQWMFDVNVLGTVRVTKALLDKLIASEGHIINTVSMAAFTPYAGGAGYNVAKFGEGALTRVLRLEHVGDPIRVTQVDPGRVETDFSLNRFDGDADKAAKVYAGKLNLSADDVAESIRWAASLPSHVNIDHIHIMPRDQA
;
A
#
# COMPACT_ATOMS: atom_id res chain seq x y z
N MET A 1 24.45 15.87 11.01
CA MET A 1 24.40 15.13 12.28
C MET A 1 23.74 13.79 11.95
N THR A 2 24.51 12.73 11.84
CA THR A 2 24.02 11.36 11.65
C THR A 2 23.32 10.95 12.96
N GLN A 3 21.99 10.82 12.92
CA GLN A 3 21.27 10.18 14.02
C GLN A 3 21.73 8.71 14.05
N THR A 4 22.39 8.32 15.13
CA THR A 4 22.62 6.91 15.44
C THR A 4 21.24 6.26 15.61
N GLN A 5 20.85 5.42 14.65
CA GLN A 5 19.65 4.58 14.78
C GLN A 5 19.83 3.74 16.06
N ASP A 6 18.89 3.85 16.98
CA ASP A 6 18.81 2.96 18.13
C ASP A 6 18.52 1.55 17.57
N SER A 7 19.44 0.61 17.76
CA SER A 7 19.41 -0.74 17.17
C SER A 7 18.20 -1.59 17.63
N THR A 8 17.34 -1.06 18.48
CA THR A 8 16.16 -1.71 19.04
C THR A 8 14.85 -1.26 18.39
N GLN A 9 14.83 -0.12 17.69
CA GLN A 9 13.61 0.42 17.12
C GLN A 9 13.27 -0.26 15.78
N LYS A 10 12.04 -0.76 15.66
CA LYS A 10 11.53 -1.40 14.43
C LYS A 10 11.30 -0.36 13.33
N VAL A 11 11.68 -0.70 12.12
CA VAL A 11 11.57 0.16 10.92
C VAL A 11 10.41 -0.30 10.06
N ALA A 12 9.48 0.60 9.76
CA ALA A 12 8.39 0.39 8.82
C ALA A 12 8.54 1.29 7.58
N ILE A 13 8.38 0.71 6.40
CA ILE A 13 8.28 1.45 5.14
C ILE A 13 6.84 1.40 4.66
N VAL A 14 6.24 2.58 4.42
CA VAL A 14 4.89 2.69 3.86
C VAL A 14 4.97 3.38 2.51
N THR A 15 4.66 2.65 1.44
CA THR A 15 4.61 3.21 0.08
C THR A 15 3.25 3.87 -0.20
N GLY A 16 3.22 4.88 -1.07
CA GLY A 16 2.00 5.65 -1.32
C GLY A 16 1.54 6.48 -0.12
N ALA A 17 2.44 6.80 0.81
CA ALA A 17 2.13 7.41 2.09
C ALA A 17 1.97 8.94 2.08
N SER A 18 1.77 9.55 0.90
CA SER A 18 1.54 11.00 0.78
C SER A 18 0.11 11.44 1.10
N SER A 19 -0.86 10.52 1.20
CA SER A 19 -2.27 10.78 1.53
C SER A 19 -3.03 9.46 1.82
N GLY A 20 -4.30 9.56 2.20
CA GLY A 20 -5.23 8.43 2.33
C GLY A 20 -4.73 7.33 3.24
N ILE A 21 -4.97 6.07 2.86
CA ILE A 21 -4.65 4.88 3.66
C ILE A 21 -3.15 4.85 4.05
N GLY A 22 -2.25 5.17 3.10
CA GLY A 22 -0.81 5.16 3.38
C GLY A 22 -0.39 6.17 4.44
N ALA A 23 -0.89 7.40 4.38
CA ALA A 23 -0.59 8.43 5.39
C ALA A 23 -1.18 8.06 6.76
N ALA A 24 -2.42 7.57 6.81
CA ALA A 24 -3.06 7.09 8.04
C ALA A 24 -2.30 5.89 8.65
N THR A 25 -1.87 4.94 7.81
CA THR A 25 -1.05 3.80 8.25
C THR A 25 0.28 4.26 8.83
N ALA A 26 0.97 5.20 8.16
CA ALA A 26 2.21 5.76 8.66
C ALA A 26 2.03 6.40 10.05
N ALA A 27 0.94 7.16 10.24
CA ALA A 27 0.61 7.78 11.52
C ALA A 27 0.30 6.74 12.61
N ALA A 28 -0.50 5.72 12.31
CA ALA A 28 -0.85 4.67 13.25
C ALA A 28 0.38 3.86 13.70
N LEU A 29 1.29 3.54 12.79
CA LEU A 29 2.53 2.84 13.11
C LEU A 29 3.49 3.70 13.96
N ALA A 30 3.60 4.99 13.65
CA ALA A 30 4.42 5.92 14.44
C ALA A 30 3.92 6.04 15.90
N GLN A 31 2.59 6.04 16.11
CA GLN A 31 2.00 6.02 17.46
C GLN A 31 2.39 4.76 18.27
N ASP A 32 2.61 3.63 17.60
CA ASP A 32 3.09 2.38 18.21
C ASP A 32 4.63 2.35 18.38
N GLY A 33 5.33 3.45 18.11
CA GLY A 33 6.76 3.58 18.29
C GLY A 33 7.63 3.06 17.15
N TRP A 34 7.05 2.80 15.96
CA TRP A 34 7.84 2.46 14.78
C TRP A 34 8.61 3.68 14.25
N GLN A 35 9.83 3.44 13.78
CA GLN A 35 10.50 4.38 12.89
C GLN A 35 9.89 4.23 11.50
N VAL A 36 9.11 5.23 11.06
CA VAL A 36 8.36 5.14 9.80
C VAL A 36 9.07 5.90 8.69
N ILE A 37 9.29 5.19 7.57
CA ILE A 37 9.70 5.78 6.30
C ILE A 37 8.45 6.01 5.46
N VAL A 38 8.16 7.29 5.22
CA VAL A 38 7.03 7.77 4.42
C VAL A 38 7.48 7.89 2.98
N ALA A 39 7.08 6.95 2.11
CA ALA A 39 7.59 6.86 0.76
C ALA A 39 6.50 7.13 -0.29
N ALA A 40 6.66 8.13 -1.15
CA ALA A 40 5.82 8.41 -2.31
C ALA A 40 6.47 9.45 -3.24
N ARG A 41 5.85 9.70 -4.41
CA ARG A 41 6.34 10.63 -5.43
C ARG A 41 6.23 12.12 -5.07
N ARG A 42 5.20 12.49 -4.28
CA ARG A 42 4.90 13.90 -3.95
C ARG A 42 5.73 14.32 -2.74
N ARG A 43 6.88 14.88 -3.00
CA ARG A 43 7.90 15.21 -2.00
C ARG A 43 7.37 16.14 -0.91
N ASP A 44 6.70 17.22 -1.29
CA ASP A 44 6.08 18.17 -0.36
C ASP A 44 5.10 17.52 0.62
N LYS A 45 4.29 16.58 0.11
CA LYS A 45 3.31 15.87 0.95
C LYS A 45 3.95 14.85 1.89
N ILE A 46 4.93 14.08 1.41
CA ILE A 46 5.62 13.11 2.29
C ILE A 46 6.48 13.80 3.35
N GLU A 47 7.11 14.93 3.04
CA GLU A 47 7.85 15.73 4.01
C GLU A 47 6.91 16.24 5.12
N LYS A 48 5.70 16.69 4.75
CA LYS A 48 4.69 17.09 5.73
C LYS A 48 4.24 15.92 6.61
N VAL A 49 3.85 14.79 6.02
CA VAL A 49 3.44 13.60 6.78
C VAL A 49 4.56 13.13 7.70
N ALA A 50 5.80 13.06 7.21
CA ALA A 50 6.96 12.67 8.00
C ALA A 50 7.21 13.61 9.18
N ALA A 51 7.10 14.94 8.97
CA ALA A 51 7.25 15.93 10.03
C ALA A 51 6.16 15.78 11.10
N ASP A 52 4.91 15.53 10.69
CA ASP A 52 3.77 15.40 11.62
C ASP A 52 3.90 14.15 12.53
N ILE A 53 4.56 13.09 12.06
CA ILE A 53 4.71 11.82 12.80
C ILE A 53 6.12 11.55 13.36
N GLY A 54 7.08 12.45 13.12
CA GLY A 54 8.48 12.23 13.48
C GLY A 54 9.18 11.15 12.64
N GLY A 55 8.68 10.89 11.43
CA GLY A 55 9.22 9.89 10.48
C GLY A 55 10.26 10.47 9.52
N THR A 56 10.63 9.66 8.52
CA THR A 56 11.58 10.04 7.47
C THR A 56 10.87 10.02 6.12
N ALA A 57 10.97 11.10 5.34
CA ALA A 57 10.43 11.18 3.99
C ALA A 57 11.45 10.67 2.97
N VAL A 58 11.03 9.76 2.08
CA VAL A 58 11.85 9.28 0.96
C VAL A 58 11.03 9.35 -0.32
N GLU A 59 11.53 10.06 -1.33
CA GLU A 59 10.87 10.11 -2.63
C GLU A 59 10.94 8.75 -3.31
N LEU A 60 9.77 8.24 -3.73
CA LEU A 60 9.65 6.92 -4.33
C LEU A 60 8.63 6.91 -5.46
N ASP A 61 9.08 6.55 -6.64
CA ASP A 61 8.23 6.08 -7.73
C ASP A 61 8.39 4.56 -7.86
N VAL A 62 7.34 3.81 -7.52
CA VAL A 62 7.36 2.33 -7.57
C VAL A 62 7.43 1.77 -9.00
N SER A 63 7.19 2.61 -10.03
CA SER A 63 7.35 2.24 -11.43
C SER A 63 8.79 2.43 -11.95
N SER A 64 9.70 3.01 -11.14
CA SER A 64 11.09 3.27 -11.49
C SER A 64 12.04 2.36 -10.72
N ASP A 65 12.78 1.50 -11.42
CA ASP A 65 13.80 0.64 -10.82
C ASP A 65 14.90 1.44 -10.11
N GLU A 66 15.29 2.60 -10.66
CA GLU A 66 16.26 3.51 -10.05
C GLU A 66 15.75 4.10 -8.73
N SER A 67 14.50 4.56 -8.72
CA SER A 67 13.88 5.12 -7.52
C SER A 67 13.76 4.09 -6.41
N VAL A 68 13.40 2.85 -6.75
CA VAL A 68 13.30 1.73 -5.81
C VAL A 68 14.69 1.34 -5.28
N ALA A 69 15.71 1.29 -6.15
CA ALA A 69 17.08 1.02 -5.72
C ALA A 69 17.61 2.12 -4.78
N ASN A 70 17.29 3.38 -5.04
CA ASN A 70 17.65 4.50 -4.19
C ASN A 70 16.98 4.41 -2.80
N LEU A 71 15.70 4.01 -2.71
CA LEU A 71 15.06 3.73 -1.42
C LEU A 71 15.79 2.60 -0.68
N ALA A 72 16.04 1.49 -1.36
CA ALA A 72 16.69 0.31 -0.74
C ALA A 72 18.11 0.62 -0.22
N ALA A 73 18.83 1.52 -0.89
CA ALA A 73 20.17 1.96 -0.47
C ALA A 73 20.18 2.87 0.78
N GLN A 74 19.05 3.49 1.11
CA GLN A 74 18.91 4.41 2.25
C GLN A 74 18.50 3.71 3.55
N VAL A 75 18.19 2.41 3.51
CA VAL A 75 17.68 1.68 4.68
C VAL A 75 18.53 0.43 4.94
N ASP A 76 18.99 0.25 6.17
CA ASP A 76 19.77 -0.91 6.56
C ASP A 76 18.92 -2.06 7.10
N ARG A 77 17.74 -1.72 7.66
CA ARG A 77 16.81 -2.65 8.30
C ARG A 77 15.37 -2.34 7.88
N VAL A 78 14.57 -3.37 7.66
CA VAL A 78 13.13 -3.25 7.39
C VAL A 78 12.39 -4.37 8.14
N ASP A 79 11.59 -4.00 9.14
CA ASP A 79 10.78 -4.94 9.93
C ASP A 79 9.35 -5.02 9.39
N LEU A 80 8.88 -3.98 8.70
CA LEU A 80 7.56 -3.95 8.07
C LEU A 80 7.62 -3.20 6.74
N LEU A 81 7.12 -3.85 5.70
CA LEU A 81 6.86 -3.21 4.41
C LEU A 81 5.35 -3.19 4.16
N VAL A 82 4.78 -2.00 4.04
CA VAL A 82 3.40 -1.80 3.59
C VAL A 82 3.42 -1.31 2.14
N ASN A 83 3.16 -2.23 1.20
CA ASN A 83 2.93 -1.90 -0.19
C ASN A 83 1.51 -1.37 -0.34
N ASN A 84 1.39 -0.05 -0.33
CA ASN A 84 0.12 0.65 -0.48
C ASN A 84 0.12 1.60 -1.69
N ALA A 85 1.27 1.83 -2.31
CA ALA A 85 1.33 2.61 -3.55
C ALA A 85 0.54 1.90 -4.66
N GLY A 86 -0.42 2.59 -5.23
CA GLY A 86 -1.28 2.07 -6.28
C GLY A 86 -2.25 3.12 -6.76
N GLY A 87 -3.10 2.75 -7.71
CA GLY A 87 -4.14 3.64 -8.21
C GLY A 87 -4.99 3.02 -9.29
N ALA A 88 -6.01 3.75 -9.68
CA ALA A 88 -6.88 3.43 -10.80
C ALA A 88 -6.98 4.61 -11.75
N ARG A 89 -7.29 4.34 -13.01
CA ARG A 89 -7.62 5.33 -14.05
C ARG A 89 -8.89 4.90 -14.77
N GLY A 90 -9.75 5.87 -15.01
CA GLY A 90 -10.99 5.67 -15.75
C GLY A 90 -12.00 4.72 -15.09
N LEU A 91 -13.13 4.60 -15.74
CA LEU A 91 -14.23 3.69 -15.40
C LEU A 91 -15.00 3.34 -16.69
N ASP A 92 -14.27 2.82 -17.69
CA ASP A 92 -14.77 2.63 -19.03
C ASP A 92 -15.08 1.15 -19.32
N PRO A 93 -16.09 0.86 -20.15
CA PRO A 93 -16.30 -0.47 -20.66
C PRO A 93 -15.05 -0.99 -21.41
N VAL A 94 -14.87 -2.30 -21.47
CA VAL A 94 -13.73 -2.91 -22.16
C VAL A 94 -13.64 -2.47 -23.63
N ALA A 95 -14.79 -2.21 -24.29
CA ALA A 95 -14.83 -1.77 -25.67
C ALA A 95 -14.19 -0.38 -25.90
N ASP A 96 -14.17 0.46 -24.85
CA ASP A 96 -13.67 1.84 -24.90
C ASP A 96 -12.37 1.98 -24.06
N ALA A 97 -11.75 0.85 -23.71
CA ALA A 97 -10.60 0.79 -22.82
C ALA A 97 -9.36 1.51 -23.39
N ASP A 98 -8.77 2.40 -22.62
CA ASP A 98 -7.44 2.92 -22.89
C ASP A 98 -6.37 1.93 -22.38
N LEU A 99 -5.60 1.36 -23.32
CA LEU A 99 -4.57 0.38 -23.00
C LEU A 99 -3.35 0.99 -22.29
N GLU A 100 -3.07 2.27 -22.46
CA GLU A 100 -2.00 2.97 -21.73
C GLU A 100 -2.37 3.09 -20.25
N ASP A 101 -3.64 3.37 -19.94
CA ASP A 101 -4.14 3.39 -18.57
C ASP A 101 -4.11 1.99 -17.92
N TRP A 102 -4.46 0.96 -18.69
CA TRP A 102 -4.34 -0.43 -18.20
C TRP A 102 -2.90 -0.80 -17.88
N GLN A 103 -1.98 -0.45 -18.79
CA GLN A 103 -0.56 -0.70 -18.63
C GLN A 103 0.00 0.02 -17.40
N TRP A 104 -0.39 1.29 -17.21
CA TRP A 104 -0.04 2.06 -16.03
C TRP A 104 -0.60 1.43 -14.75
N MET A 105 -1.89 1.02 -14.74
CA MET A 105 -2.50 0.37 -13.58
C MET A 105 -1.78 -0.95 -13.21
N PHE A 106 -1.41 -1.75 -14.21
CA PHE A 106 -0.65 -2.98 -13.99
C PHE A 106 0.77 -2.69 -13.49
N ASP A 107 1.45 -1.73 -14.08
CA ASP A 107 2.82 -1.38 -13.71
C ASP A 107 2.90 -0.86 -12.27
N VAL A 108 2.01 0.04 -11.88
CA VAL A 108 2.04 0.63 -10.53
C VAL A 108 1.56 -0.35 -9.46
N ASN A 109 0.43 -1.05 -9.67
CA ASN A 109 -0.18 -1.90 -8.63
C ASN A 109 0.52 -3.27 -8.53
N VAL A 110 0.95 -3.87 -9.65
CA VAL A 110 1.54 -5.21 -9.66
C VAL A 110 3.06 -5.14 -9.69
N LEU A 111 3.64 -4.59 -10.76
CA LEU A 111 5.09 -4.57 -10.91
C LEU A 111 5.75 -3.65 -9.88
N GLY A 112 5.08 -2.58 -9.45
CA GLY A 112 5.56 -1.70 -8.38
C GLY A 112 5.69 -2.46 -7.06
N THR A 113 4.69 -3.25 -6.69
CA THR A 113 4.74 -4.14 -5.51
C THR A 113 5.87 -5.15 -5.63
N VAL A 114 6.06 -5.75 -6.83
CA VAL A 114 7.19 -6.68 -7.07
C VAL A 114 8.54 -5.99 -6.90
N ARG A 115 8.74 -4.82 -7.52
CA ARG A 115 10.03 -4.08 -7.47
C ARG A 115 10.43 -3.75 -6.05
N VAL A 116 9.51 -3.14 -5.29
CA VAL A 116 9.79 -2.73 -3.90
C VAL A 116 10.03 -3.96 -3.01
N THR A 117 9.18 -4.99 -3.11
CA THR A 117 9.33 -6.22 -2.33
C THR A 117 10.67 -6.89 -2.63
N LYS A 118 11.01 -7.07 -3.91
CA LYS A 118 12.28 -7.69 -4.34
C LYS A 118 13.50 -6.93 -3.82
N ALA A 119 13.47 -5.61 -3.86
CA ALA A 119 14.60 -4.77 -3.43
C ALA A 119 14.83 -4.80 -1.90
N LEU A 120 13.80 -5.13 -1.12
CA LEU A 120 13.85 -5.12 0.34
C LEU A 120 13.77 -6.52 0.97
N LEU A 121 13.59 -7.57 0.18
CA LEU A 121 13.30 -8.93 0.66
C LEU A 121 14.37 -9.49 1.61
N ASP A 122 15.64 -9.38 1.26
CA ASP A 122 16.74 -9.86 2.11
C ASP A 122 16.76 -9.17 3.47
N LYS A 123 16.43 -7.87 3.52
CA LYS A 123 16.36 -7.10 4.77
C LYS A 123 15.16 -7.50 5.62
N LEU A 124 14.02 -7.80 4.97
CA LEU A 124 12.82 -8.32 5.61
C LEU A 124 13.06 -9.71 6.20
N ILE A 125 13.70 -10.61 5.46
CA ILE A 125 14.06 -11.95 5.96
C ILE A 125 15.03 -11.84 7.16
N ALA A 126 16.03 -10.99 7.06
CA ALA A 126 17.03 -10.80 8.12
C ALA A 126 16.45 -10.22 9.41
N SER A 127 15.35 -9.48 9.33
CA SER A 127 14.66 -8.88 10.49
C SER A 127 13.48 -9.69 11.02
N GLU A 128 13.19 -10.88 10.44
CA GLU A 128 11.95 -11.64 10.69
C GLU A 128 10.69 -10.78 10.43
N GLY A 129 10.73 -10.01 9.34
CA GLY A 129 9.82 -8.93 9.05
C GLY A 129 8.44 -9.36 8.55
N HIS A 130 7.67 -8.36 8.15
CA HIS A 130 6.31 -8.53 7.67
C HIS A 130 6.09 -7.73 6.39
N ILE A 131 5.47 -8.33 5.38
CA ILE A 131 5.01 -7.68 4.16
C ILE A 131 3.48 -7.60 4.22
N ILE A 132 2.94 -6.40 4.11
CA ILE A 132 1.50 -6.16 4.01
C ILE A 132 1.21 -5.48 2.68
N ASN A 133 0.44 -6.16 1.83
CA ASN A 133 0.00 -5.61 0.54
C ASN A 133 -1.43 -5.08 0.67
N THR A 134 -1.62 -3.78 0.42
CA THR A 134 -2.94 -3.14 0.37
C THR A 134 -3.52 -3.33 -1.02
N VAL A 135 -4.27 -4.41 -1.18
CA VAL A 135 -4.84 -4.80 -2.47
C VAL A 135 -6.20 -4.13 -2.69
N SER A 136 -7.31 -4.84 -2.60
CA SER A 136 -8.68 -4.29 -2.72
C SER A 136 -9.70 -5.41 -2.78
N MET A 137 -10.96 -5.13 -2.40
CA MET A 137 -12.09 -5.99 -2.75
C MET A 137 -12.20 -6.25 -4.27
N ALA A 138 -11.67 -5.34 -5.08
CA ALA A 138 -11.57 -5.48 -6.54
C ALA A 138 -10.70 -6.66 -7.00
N ALA A 139 -9.96 -7.32 -6.11
CA ALA A 139 -9.16 -8.53 -6.39
C ALA A 139 -10.01 -9.81 -6.47
N PHE A 140 -11.29 -9.78 -6.06
CA PHE A 140 -12.19 -10.96 -6.11
C PHE A 140 -13.65 -10.61 -6.43
N THR A 141 -14.03 -9.34 -6.36
CA THR A 141 -15.37 -8.88 -6.79
C THR A 141 -15.22 -7.88 -7.94
N PRO A 142 -15.21 -8.34 -9.19
CA PRO A 142 -15.11 -7.45 -10.34
C PRO A 142 -16.40 -6.64 -10.54
N TYR A 143 -16.28 -5.45 -11.12
CA TYR A 143 -17.41 -4.57 -11.40
C TYR A 143 -17.31 -3.96 -12.80
N ALA A 144 -18.46 -3.64 -13.39
CA ALA A 144 -18.54 -3.04 -14.72
C ALA A 144 -17.79 -1.70 -14.77
N GLY A 145 -17.07 -1.45 -15.86
CA GLY A 145 -16.23 -0.28 -16.07
C GLY A 145 -14.89 -0.30 -15.32
N GLY A 146 -14.69 -1.21 -14.38
CA GLY A 146 -13.47 -1.30 -13.60
C GLY A 146 -12.45 -2.31 -14.12
N ALA A 147 -12.57 -2.80 -15.36
CA ALA A 147 -11.84 -3.97 -15.84
C ALA A 147 -10.30 -3.84 -15.67
N GLY A 148 -9.68 -2.74 -16.09
CA GLY A 148 -8.24 -2.56 -15.96
C GLY A 148 -7.77 -2.59 -14.50
N TYR A 149 -8.48 -1.91 -13.61
CA TYR A 149 -8.18 -1.93 -12.18
C TYR A 149 -8.42 -3.30 -11.55
N ASN A 150 -9.55 -3.97 -11.90
CA ASN A 150 -9.82 -5.32 -11.43
C ASN A 150 -8.71 -6.29 -11.84
N VAL A 151 -8.29 -6.29 -13.12
CA VAL A 151 -7.19 -7.16 -13.61
C VAL A 151 -5.90 -6.91 -12.83
N ALA A 152 -5.54 -5.64 -12.60
CA ALA A 152 -4.36 -5.31 -11.81
C ALA A 152 -4.48 -5.83 -10.37
N LYS A 153 -5.62 -5.62 -9.70
CA LYS A 153 -5.81 -6.04 -8.30
C LYS A 153 -5.95 -7.57 -8.15
N PHE A 154 -6.57 -8.28 -9.10
CA PHE A 154 -6.51 -9.75 -9.16
C PHE A 154 -5.06 -10.23 -9.30
N GLY A 155 -4.26 -9.57 -10.16
CA GLY A 155 -2.84 -9.86 -10.31
C GLY A 155 -2.05 -9.64 -9.03
N GLU A 156 -2.28 -8.53 -8.34
CA GLU A 156 -1.64 -8.22 -7.06
C GLU A 156 -2.04 -9.20 -5.94
N GLY A 157 -3.30 -9.63 -5.89
CA GLY A 157 -3.77 -10.67 -4.98
C GLY A 157 -3.10 -12.03 -5.26
N ALA A 158 -3.00 -12.43 -6.53
CA ALA A 158 -2.29 -13.64 -6.92
C ALA A 158 -0.79 -13.57 -6.54
N LEU A 159 -0.14 -12.43 -6.82
CA LEU A 159 1.24 -12.16 -6.41
C LEU A 159 1.43 -12.33 -4.89
N THR A 160 0.54 -11.72 -4.10
CA THR A 160 0.61 -11.79 -2.63
C THR A 160 0.52 -13.24 -2.15
N ARG A 161 -0.39 -14.03 -2.75
CA ARG A 161 -0.54 -15.44 -2.41
C ARG A 161 0.69 -16.26 -2.81
N VAL A 162 1.26 -16.04 -3.98
CA VAL A 162 2.49 -16.72 -4.43
C VAL A 162 3.66 -16.36 -3.52
N LEU A 163 3.86 -15.09 -3.20
CA LEU A 163 4.90 -14.63 -2.28
C LEU A 163 4.79 -15.34 -0.92
N ARG A 164 3.56 -15.51 -0.39
CA ARG A 164 3.33 -16.26 0.84
C ARG A 164 3.72 -17.73 0.73
N LEU A 165 3.45 -18.36 -0.43
CA LEU A 165 3.78 -19.77 -0.67
C LEU A 165 5.30 -20.02 -0.83
N GLU A 166 5.99 -19.10 -1.50
CA GLU A 166 7.44 -19.18 -1.74
C GLU A 166 8.25 -19.05 -0.44
N HIS A 167 7.67 -18.37 0.57
CA HIS A 167 8.33 -18.12 1.86
C HIS A 167 7.70 -18.90 3.02
N VAL A 168 7.02 -20.02 2.75
CA VAL A 168 6.56 -20.93 3.81
C VAL A 168 7.78 -21.58 4.48
N GLY A 169 7.97 -21.29 5.76
CA GLY A 169 9.12 -21.77 6.55
C GLY A 169 10.21 -20.72 6.73
N ASP A 170 10.23 -19.67 5.93
CA ASP A 170 11.09 -18.50 6.17
C ASP A 170 10.55 -17.64 7.31
N PRO A 171 11.43 -16.89 8.00
CA PRO A 171 11.01 -16.09 9.16
C PRO A 171 10.36 -14.76 8.75
N ILE A 172 9.50 -14.76 7.71
CA ILE A 172 8.74 -13.57 7.30
C ILE A 172 7.24 -13.86 7.27
N ARG A 173 6.46 -12.82 7.43
CA ARG A 173 5.01 -12.85 7.30
C ARG A 173 4.56 -12.13 6.04
N VAL A 174 3.48 -12.60 5.43
CA VAL A 174 2.87 -11.95 4.27
C VAL A 174 1.36 -11.86 4.50
N THR A 175 0.81 -10.65 4.47
CA THR A 175 -0.61 -10.37 4.67
C THR A 175 -1.16 -9.59 3.48
N GLN A 176 -2.35 -9.97 3.04
CA GLN A 176 -3.16 -9.21 2.10
C GLN A 176 -4.25 -8.44 2.86
N VAL A 177 -4.39 -7.14 2.59
CA VAL A 177 -5.48 -6.33 3.11
C VAL A 177 -6.33 -5.83 1.93
N ASP A 178 -7.63 -6.12 1.97
CA ASP A 178 -8.57 -5.80 0.90
C ASP A 178 -9.65 -4.84 1.39
N PRO A 179 -9.41 -3.53 1.26
CA PRO A 179 -10.43 -2.56 1.58
C PRO A 179 -11.56 -2.56 0.54
N GLY A 180 -12.77 -2.34 1.02
CA GLY A 180 -13.89 -1.93 0.20
C GLY A 180 -13.83 -0.45 -0.18
N ARG A 181 -14.98 0.23 -0.15
CA ARG A 181 -15.08 1.65 -0.47
C ARG A 181 -14.53 2.51 0.68
N VAL A 182 -13.37 3.15 0.46
CA VAL A 182 -12.71 4.06 1.41
C VAL A 182 -12.78 5.47 0.86
N GLU A 183 -13.27 6.42 1.64
CA GLU A 183 -13.35 7.82 1.24
C GLU A 183 -11.97 8.49 1.38
N THR A 184 -11.32 8.71 0.25
CA THR A 184 -9.98 9.30 0.12
C THR A 184 -9.87 10.04 -1.22
N ASP A 185 -8.69 10.61 -1.50
CA ASP A 185 -8.37 11.21 -2.82
C ASP A 185 -8.31 10.17 -3.97
N PHE A 186 -8.52 8.88 -3.70
CA PHE A 186 -8.42 7.82 -4.71
C PHE A 186 -9.35 8.06 -5.90
N SER A 187 -10.63 8.39 -5.64
CA SER A 187 -11.59 8.65 -6.70
C SER A 187 -11.31 9.95 -7.44
N LEU A 188 -10.79 10.98 -6.77
CA LEU A 188 -10.36 12.21 -7.41
C LEU A 188 -9.21 11.96 -8.39
N ASN A 189 -8.23 11.16 -7.97
CA ASN A 189 -7.10 10.76 -8.84
C ASN A 189 -7.56 9.85 -9.99
N ARG A 190 -8.52 8.94 -9.74
CA ARG A 190 -9.07 8.03 -10.75
C ARG A 190 -9.74 8.78 -11.90
N PHE A 191 -10.37 9.90 -11.60
CA PHE A 191 -11.12 10.73 -12.56
C PHE A 191 -10.38 12.03 -12.93
N ASP A 192 -9.05 12.03 -12.87
CA ASP A 192 -8.17 13.14 -13.29
C ASP A 192 -8.57 14.50 -12.71
N GLY A 193 -9.02 14.51 -11.43
CA GLY A 193 -9.40 15.72 -10.72
C GLY A 193 -10.88 16.10 -10.88
N ASP A 194 -11.71 15.31 -11.56
CA ASP A 194 -13.16 15.53 -11.65
C ASP A 194 -13.83 15.29 -10.29
N ALA A 195 -14.00 16.37 -9.53
CA ALA A 195 -14.55 16.34 -8.19
C ALA A 195 -16.01 15.86 -8.14
N ASP A 196 -16.80 16.15 -9.17
CA ASP A 196 -18.21 15.75 -9.23
C ASP A 196 -18.35 14.23 -9.44
N LYS A 197 -17.52 13.64 -10.31
CA LYS A 197 -17.45 12.19 -10.47
C LYS A 197 -16.95 11.51 -9.20
N ALA A 198 -15.90 12.05 -8.60
CA ALA A 198 -15.33 11.52 -7.35
C ALA A 198 -16.36 11.53 -6.21
N ALA A 199 -17.06 12.64 -6.01
CA ALA A 199 -18.08 12.77 -4.95
C ALA A 199 -19.24 11.77 -5.13
N LYS A 200 -19.66 11.47 -6.35
CA LYS A 200 -20.73 10.49 -6.64
C LYS A 200 -20.39 9.06 -6.19
N VAL A 201 -19.13 8.71 -6.09
CA VAL A 201 -18.70 7.38 -5.60
C VAL A 201 -19.11 7.19 -4.15
N TYR A 202 -19.04 8.26 -3.35
CA TYR A 202 -19.19 8.23 -1.90
C TYR A 202 -20.55 8.71 -1.41
N ALA A 203 -21.25 9.55 -2.20
CA ALA A 203 -22.47 10.23 -1.80
C ALA A 203 -23.59 9.27 -1.33
N GLY A 204 -24.14 9.53 -0.15
CA GLY A 204 -25.26 8.77 0.42
C GLY A 204 -24.92 7.35 0.85
N LYS A 205 -23.66 7.01 1.00
CA LYS A 205 -23.17 5.68 1.39
C LYS A 205 -22.38 5.75 2.69
N LEU A 206 -22.29 4.61 3.39
CA LEU A 206 -21.36 4.45 4.49
C LEU A 206 -19.99 4.14 3.89
N ASN A 207 -19.03 5.01 4.09
CA ASN A 207 -17.67 4.81 3.58
C ASN A 207 -16.76 4.44 4.74
N LEU A 208 -15.75 3.60 4.49
CA LEU A 208 -14.62 3.50 5.40
C LEU A 208 -13.81 4.80 5.32
N SER A 209 -13.21 5.17 6.42
CA SER A 209 -12.14 6.15 6.47
C SER A 209 -10.78 5.49 6.18
N ALA A 210 -9.77 6.29 5.89
CA ALA A 210 -8.40 5.80 5.80
C ALA A 210 -7.92 5.18 7.12
N ASP A 211 -8.37 5.74 8.26
CA ASP A 211 -8.00 5.27 9.59
C ASP A 211 -8.57 3.88 9.89
N ASP A 212 -9.78 3.54 9.41
CA ASP A 212 -10.35 2.19 9.60
C ASP A 212 -9.46 1.11 8.97
N VAL A 213 -8.89 1.40 7.79
CA VAL A 213 -7.97 0.49 7.11
C VAL A 213 -6.61 0.48 7.81
N ALA A 214 -6.10 1.64 8.22
CA ALA A 214 -4.84 1.76 8.93
C ALA A 214 -4.84 0.96 10.25
N GLU A 215 -5.94 0.97 11.01
CA GLU A 215 -6.10 0.16 12.21
C GLU A 215 -6.02 -1.35 11.94
N SER A 216 -6.58 -1.82 10.82
CA SER A 216 -6.48 -3.23 10.42
C SER A 216 -5.03 -3.63 10.10
N ILE A 217 -4.29 -2.74 9.42
CA ILE A 217 -2.87 -2.94 9.11
C ILE A 217 -2.04 -2.92 10.40
N ARG A 218 -2.27 -1.94 11.27
CA ARG A 218 -1.61 -1.80 12.58
C ARG A 218 -1.81 -3.05 13.44
N TRP A 219 -3.05 -3.56 13.52
CA TRP A 219 -3.36 -4.78 14.23
C TRP A 219 -2.59 -5.98 13.69
N ALA A 220 -2.58 -6.21 12.38
CA ALA A 220 -1.82 -7.31 11.77
C ALA A 220 -0.32 -7.19 12.04
N ALA A 221 0.23 -5.97 11.98
CA ALA A 221 1.64 -5.70 12.27
C ALA A 221 2.03 -5.97 13.72
N SER A 222 1.09 -5.77 14.68
CA SER A 222 1.33 -5.93 16.11
C SER A 222 1.40 -7.38 16.58
N LEU A 223 0.96 -8.35 15.78
CA LEU A 223 0.90 -9.74 16.15
C LEU A 223 2.31 -10.37 16.29
N PRO A 224 2.45 -11.41 17.14
CA PRO A 224 3.71 -12.15 17.28
C PRO A 224 4.22 -12.73 15.96
N SER A 225 5.55 -12.87 15.79
CA SER A 225 6.19 -13.28 14.53
C SER A 225 5.73 -14.65 14.01
N HIS A 226 5.28 -15.54 14.86
CA HIS A 226 4.75 -16.86 14.46
C HIS A 226 3.30 -16.83 13.97
N VAL A 227 2.59 -15.67 14.09
CA VAL A 227 1.21 -15.51 13.67
C VAL A 227 1.18 -14.75 12.34
N ASN A 228 0.79 -15.43 11.27
CA ASN A 228 0.55 -14.81 9.97
C ASN A 228 -0.96 -14.70 9.74
N ILE A 229 -1.44 -13.50 9.50
CA ILE A 229 -2.78 -13.27 8.97
C ILE A 229 -2.66 -13.27 7.46
N ASP A 230 -3.21 -14.27 6.80
CA ASP A 230 -3.12 -14.37 5.34
C ASP A 230 -3.92 -13.26 4.64
N HIS A 231 -5.12 -12.95 5.18
CA HIS A 231 -6.06 -12.08 4.48
C HIS A 231 -6.96 -11.32 5.45
N ILE A 232 -7.09 -10.01 5.25
CA ILE A 232 -8.04 -9.14 5.94
C ILE A 232 -8.93 -8.49 4.88
N HIS A 233 -10.23 -8.81 4.92
CA HIS A 233 -11.22 -8.19 4.08
C HIS A 233 -12.06 -7.23 4.93
N ILE A 234 -11.91 -5.92 4.69
CA ILE A 234 -12.59 -4.88 5.45
C ILE A 234 -13.54 -4.07 4.53
N MET A 235 -14.81 -4.08 4.86
CA MET A 235 -15.88 -3.50 4.06
C MET A 235 -16.73 -2.54 4.89
N PRO A 236 -17.23 -1.44 4.30
CA PRO A 236 -18.32 -0.73 4.93
C PRO A 236 -19.57 -1.64 4.98
N ARG A 237 -20.35 -1.53 6.03
CA ARG A 237 -21.48 -2.44 6.28
C ARG A 237 -22.61 -2.37 5.22
N ASP A 238 -22.59 -1.39 4.33
CA ASP A 238 -23.54 -1.22 3.22
C ASP A 238 -22.97 -1.64 1.85
N GLN A 239 -21.82 -2.30 1.85
CA GLN A 239 -21.17 -2.84 0.65
C GLN A 239 -20.96 -4.35 0.80
N ALA A 240 -21.31 -5.13 -0.24
CA ALA A 240 -21.16 -6.58 -0.31
C ALA A 240 -20.45 -6.98 -1.61
#